data_c1cbf995bfd9584a7fad51684b7070d2
#
_entry.id   c1cbf995bfd9584a7fad51684b7070d2
#
_cell.length_a   1.000
_cell.length_b   1.000
_cell.length_c   1.000
_cell.angle_alpha   90.00
_cell.angle_beta   90.00
_cell.angle_gamma   90.00
#
_symmetry.space_group_name_H-M   'P 1'
#
loop_
_entity.id
_entity.type
_entity.pdbx_description
1 polymer ?
#
loop_
_entity_poly.entity_id
_entity_poly.type
_entity_poly.pdbx_seq_one_letter_code
_entity_poly.pdbx_strand_id
1 'polypeptide(L)'
;NVGARVFAFGGAASADIRDNVPEHGVEILAVDEDGGIDFIVYGRMNRGTHEGSTGIAYYHYDMGQNALEEKFFIPSSEPYEELKDDLSVLAHRGTNGIFYFYMDHGIYGIDLKSLEYVALASGLTKEQFAVSADHSRAAWQENTGIWDSQTIQIMDLDTGDKTQVGGQSGSVTRILGFVGNDCIYGTGDSGDYLMSNG
;
A
#
# COMPACT_ATOMS: atom_id res chain seq x y z
N ASN A 1 -7.78 2.16 25.28
CA ASN A 1 -8.00 1.26 24.17
C ASN A 1 -8.44 2.06 22.94
N VAL A 2 -7.49 2.35 22.05
CA VAL A 2 -7.70 3.19 20.85
C VAL A 2 -8.69 2.52 19.90
N GLY A 3 -8.54 1.22 19.65
CA GLY A 3 -9.42 0.46 18.77
C GLY A 3 -10.90 0.53 19.18
N ALA A 4 -11.20 0.55 20.47
CA ALA A 4 -12.59 0.64 20.93
C ALA A 4 -13.24 2.01 20.68
N ARG A 5 -12.48 3.07 20.39
CA ARG A 5 -13.00 4.39 20.07
C ARG A 5 -13.26 4.57 18.57
N VAL A 6 -12.45 3.93 17.75
CA VAL A 6 -12.46 4.08 16.29
C VAL A 6 -13.29 2.99 15.65
N PHE A 7 -13.14 1.80 16.19
CA PHE A 7 -13.67 0.59 15.62
C PHE A 7 -14.02 -0.40 16.73
N ALA A 8 -15.16 -1.03 16.64
CA ALA A 8 -15.52 -2.10 17.57
C ALA A 8 -15.14 -3.44 16.94
N PHE A 9 -14.11 -4.07 17.48
CA PHE A 9 -13.77 -5.43 17.09
C PHE A 9 -14.83 -6.38 17.58
N GLY A 10 -15.42 -7.11 16.66
CA GLY A 10 -16.37 -8.16 16.97
C GLY A 10 -15.75 -9.22 17.86
N GLY A 11 -16.47 -9.64 18.84
CA GLY A 11 -16.09 -10.73 19.73
C GLY A 11 -17.34 -11.40 20.31
N ALA A 12 -17.18 -12.63 20.75
CA ALA A 12 -18.30 -13.43 21.31
C ALA A 12 -19.01 -12.77 22.50
N ALA A 13 -18.44 -11.72 23.05
CA ALA A 13 -18.97 -10.98 24.20
C ALA A 13 -19.68 -9.67 23.83
N SER A 14 -19.68 -9.25 22.54
CA SER A 14 -20.36 -8.01 22.13
C SER A 14 -21.85 -8.27 21.96
N ALA A 15 -22.67 -7.44 22.62
CA ALA A 15 -24.12 -7.43 22.44
C ALA A 15 -24.55 -6.56 21.24
N ASP A 16 -23.65 -5.77 20.66
CA ASP A 16 -23.93 -4.93 19.51
C ASP A 16 -23.71 -5.73 18.22
N ILE A 17 -24.76 -5.87 17.42
CA ILE A 17 -24.73 -6.64 16.16
C ILE A 17 -23.72 -6.04 15.17
N ARG A 18 -23.41 -4.75 15.27
CA ARG A 18 -22.42 -4.05 14.43
C ARG A 18 -21.00 -4.54 14.70
N ASP A 19 -20.72 -5.03 15.91
CA ASP A 19 -19.41 -5.54 16.29
C ASP A 19 -19.13 -6.94 15.72
N ASN A 20 -20.12 -7.58 15.15
CA ASN A 20 -20.04 -8.92 14.57
C ASN A 20 -19.80 -8.92 13.06
N VAL A 21 -19.51 -7.74 12.47
CA VAL A 21 -19.12 -7.67 11.06
C VAL A 21 -17.64 -8.02 10.92
N PRO A 22 -17.29 -9.17 10.30
CA PRO A 22 -15.89 -9.64 10.25
C PRO A 22 -15.05 -8.96 9.16
N GLU A 23 -15.66 -8.18 8.28
CA GLU A 23 -15.06 -7.64 7.06
C GLU A 23 -14.28 -6.34 7.32
N HIS A 24 -13.33 -6.38 8.26
CA HIS A 24 -12.47 -5.25 8.57
C HIS A 24 -11.14 -5.68 9.18
N GLY A 25 -10.13 -4.83 9.04
CA GLY A 25 -8.81 -5.01 9.62
C GLY A 25 -8.23 -3.71 10.18
N VAL A 26 -7.19 -3.87 10.97
CA VAL A 26 -6.38 -2.75 11.51
C VAL A 26 -4.92 -3.10 11.33
N GLU A 27 -4.15 -2.14 10.82
CA GLU A 27 -2.71 -2.25 10.68
C GLU A 27 -2.02 -1.05 11.32
N ILE A 28 -1.03 -1.30 12.18
CA ILE A 28 -0.18 -0.26 12.76
C ILE A 28 0.96 -0.01 11.78
N LEU A 29 1.07 1.24 11.33
CA LEU A 29 2.05 1.66 10.33
C LEU A 29 3.32 2.22 10.97
N ALA A 30 3.17 2.97 12.05
CA ALA A 30 4.30 3.56 12.78
C ALA A 30 3.97 3.80 14.24
N VAL A 31 5.00 3.80 15.06
CA VAL A 31 4.97 4.26 16.45
C VAL A 31 6.10 5.27 16.61
N ASP A 32 5.77 6.49 16.99
CA ASP A 32 6.77 7.53 17.19
C ASP A 32 7.46 7.45 18.57
N GLU A 33 8.50 8.25 18.77
CA GLU A 33 9.29 8.24 20.02
C GLU A 33 8.48 8.67 21.24
N ASP A 34 7.45 9.50 21.05
CA ASP A 34 6.55 9.96 22.10
C ASP A 34 5.38 8.99 22.35
N GLY A 35 5.37 7.87 21.65
CA GLY A 35 4.36 6.82 21.74
C GLY A 35 3.08 7.13 20.96
N GLY A 36 3.10 8.11 20.07
CA GLY A 36 2.05 8.34 19.07
C GLY A 36 1.98 7.15 18.11
N ILE A 37 0.82 6.88 17.58
CA ILE A 37 0.58 5.71 16.72
C ILE A 37 -0.13 6.13 15.46
N ASP A 38 0.50 5.85 14.31
CA ASP A 38 -0.14 5.91 13.00
C ASP A 38 -0.66 4.52 12.63
N PHE A 39 -1.92 4.44 12.24
CA PHE A 39 -2.53 3.18 11.85
C PHE A 39 -3.68 3.38 10.86
N ILE A 40 -3.97 2.34 10.11
CA ILE A 40 -5.15 2.28 9.24
C ILE A 40 -6.19 1.32 9.78
N VAL A 41 -7.45 1.66 9.52
CA VAL A 41 -8.58 0.75 9.60
C VAL A 41 -9.11 0.59 8.19
N TYR A 42 -9.26 -0.64 7.72
CA TYR A 42 -9.69 -0.92 6.36
C TYR A 42 -10.80 -1.97 6.31
N GLY A 43 -11.55 -1.94 5.20
CA GLY A 43 -12.73 -2.78 5.02
C GLY A 43 -14.02 -2.03 5.32
N ARG A 44 -15.06 -2.74 5.75
CA ARG A 44 -16.36 -2.15 6.04
C ARG A 44 -16.37 -1.46 7.40
N MET A 45 -16.61 -0.14 7.38
CA MET A 45 -16.70 0.64 8.62
C MET A 45 -18.00 0.32 9.36
N ASN A 46 -17.89 -0.13 10.61
CA ASN A 46 -19.06 -0.53 11.41
C ASN A 46 -19.56 0.57 12.35
N ARG A 47 -18.85 1.70 12.44
CA ARG A 47 -19.17 2.84 13.32
C ARG A 47 -18.60 4.15 12.77
N GLY A 48 -19.08 5.25 13.33
CA GLY A 48 -18.54 6.59 13.08
C GLY A 48 -19.07 7.24 11.81
N THR A 49 -18.35 8.24 11.32
CA THR A 49 -18.74 9.06 10.17
C THR A 49 -18.91 8.25 8.89
N HIS A 50 -18.15 7.17 8.76
CA HIS A 50 -18.13 6.32 7.56
C HIS A 50 -18.88 5.00 7.73
N GLU A 51 -19.79 4.90 8.75
CA GLU A 51 -20.55 3.67 9.00
C GLU A 51 -21.28 3.18 7.75
N GLY A 52 -21.07 1.91 7.42
CA GLY A 52 -21.63 1.26 6.23
C GLY A 52 -20.82 1.41 4.95
N SER A 53 -19.82 2.30 4.92
CA SER A 53 -18.91 2.46 3.79
C SER A 53 -17.76 1.46 3.87
N THR A 54 -17.22 1.06 2.72
CA THR A 54 -15.97 0.29 2.61
C THR A 54 -14.84 1.21 2.20
N GLY A 55 -13.65 1.02 2.75
CA GLY A 55 -12.48 1.83 2.39
C GLY A 55 -11.34 1.73 3.40
N ILE A 56 -10.44 2.70 3.36
CA ILE A 56 -9.28 2.84 4.23
C ILE A 56 -9.41 4.15 5.00
N ALA A 57 -9.43 4.08 6.31
CA ALA A 57 -9.37 5.23 7.21
C ALA A 57 -7.99 5.30 7.86
N TYR A 58 -7.30 6.41 7.72
CA TYR A 58 -6.00 6.65 8.36
C TYR A 58 -6.18 7.45 9.64
N TYR A 59 -5.58 6.97 10.72
CA TYR A 59 -5.67 7.58 12.04
C TYR A 59 -4.30 7.86 12.62
N HIS A 60 -4.21 8.96 13.34
CA HIS A 60 -3.12 9.26 14.25
C HIS A 60 -3.65 9.32 15.68
N TYR A 61 -3.02 8.58 16.59
CA TYR A 61 -3.26 8.66 18.01
C TYR A 61 -2.12 9.40 18.71
N ASP A 62 -2.42 10.57 19.25
CA ASP A 62 -1.51 11.33 20.09
C ASP A 62 -1.59 10.82 21.54
N MET A 63 -0.52 10.18 22.02
CA MET A 63 -0.48 9.64 23.37
C MET A 63 -0.45 10.74 24.44
N GLY A 64 0.22 11.87 24.18
CA GLY A 64 0.36 12.98 25.11
C GLY A 64 -0.97 13.68 25.39
N GLN A 65 -1.78 13.86 24.36
CA GLN A 65 -3.11 14.47 24.44
C GLN A 65 -4.22 13.43 24.67
N ASN A 66 -3.90 12.15 24.62
CA ASN A 66 -4.88 11.05 24.60
C ASN A 66 -6.00 11.31 23.58
N ALA A 67 -5.60 11.78 22.41
CA ALA A 67 -6.51 12.19 21.33
C ALA A 67 -6.31 11.29 20.10
N LEU A 68 -7.42 11.02 19.43
CA LEU A 68 -7.44 10.31 18.15
C LEU A 68 -7.93 11.27 17.08
N GLU A 69 -7.14 11.35 16.00
CA GLU A 69 -7.46 12.15 14.84
C GLU A 69 -7.58 11.24 13.61
N GLU A 70 -8.71 11.33 12.91
CA GLU A 70 -8.84 10.77 11.57
C GLU A 70 -8.22 11.76 10.58
N LYS A 71 -7.19 11.35 9.87
CA LYS A 71 -6.52 12.20 8.87
C LYS A 71 -7.29 12.23 7.56
N PHE A 72 -7.74 11.06 7.10
CA PHE A 72 -8.52 10.94 5.87
C PHE A 72 -9.25 9.60 5.81
N PHE A 73 -10.20 9.51 4.89
CA PHE A 73 -10.88 8.30 4.47
C PHE A 73 -10.84 8.16 2.95
N ILE A 74 -10.40 7.01 2.47
CA ILE A 74 -10.41 6.64 1.05
C ILE A 74 -11.53 5.63 0.85
N PRO A 75 -12.62 5.98 0.17
CA PRO A 75 -13.66 5.01 -0.16
C PRO A 75 -13.14 3.99 -1.19
N SER A 76 -13.56 2.75 -1.04
CA SER A 76 -13.28 1.67 -1.99
C SER A 76 -14.55 0.92 -2.34
N SER A 77 -14.64 0.45 -3.58
CA SER A 77 -15.67 -0.50 -4.03
C SER A 77 -15.21 -1.95 -4.03
N GLU A 78 -13.94 -2.19 -3.69
CA GLU A 78 -13.37 -3.53 -3.65
C GLU A 78 -13.95 -4.34 -2.49
N PRO A 79 -14.13 -5.65 -2.66
CA PRO A 79 -14.42 -6.56 -1.56
C PRO A 79 -13.33 -6.50 -0.48
N TYR A 80 -13.70 -6.75 0.77
CA TYR A 80 -12.75 -6.70 1.90
C TYR A 80 -11.51 -7.56 1.68
N GLU A 81 -11.65 -8.78 1.16
CA GLU A 81 -10.52 -9.69 0.96
C GLU A 81 -9.54 -9.16 -0.10
N GLU A 82 -10.02 -8.53 -1.16
CA GLU A 82 -9.16 -7.89 -2.17
C GLU A 82 -8.43 -6.69 -1.58
N LEU A 83 -9.14 -5.80 -0.88
CA LEU A 83 -8.54 -4.65 -0.20
C LEU A 83 -7.48 -5.06 0.83
N LYS A 84 -7.75 -6.12 1.59
CA LYS A 84 -6.81 -6.71 2.54
C LYS A 84 -5.57 -7.27 1.85
N ASP A 85 -5.76 -8.02 0.76
CA ASP A 85 -4.66 -8.59 -0.01
C ASP A 85 -3.80 -7.50 -0.65
N ASP A 86 -4.41 -6.43 -1.15
CA ASP A 86 -3.72 -5.29 -1.73
C ASP A 86 -2.89 -4.53 -0.69
N LEU A 87 -3.48 -4.22 0.46
CA LEU A 87 -2.77 -3.55 1.56
C LEU A 87 -1.67 -4.43 2.17
N SER A 88 -1.84 -5.75 2.17
CA SER A 88 -0.78 -6.67 2.62
C SER A 88 0.46 -6.63 1.72
N VAL A 89 0.31 -6.22 0.47
CA VAL A 89 1.44 -6.04 -0.45
C VAL A 89 2.15 -4.73 -0.19
N LEU A 90 1.40 -3.64 -0.02
CA LEU A 90 1.97 -2.34 0.32
C LEU A 90 0.97 -1.52 1.13
N ALA A 91 1.31 -1.31 2.40
CA ALA A 91 0.83 -0.26 3.26
C ALA A 91 2.02 0.22 4.09
N HIS A 92 2.58 1.38 3.78
CA HIS A 92 3.80 1.88 4.39
C HIS A 92 3.71 3.38 4.69
N ARG A 93 4.06 3.76 5.91
CA ARG A 93 4.20 5.15 6.31
C ARG A 93 5.68 5.53 6.24
N GLY A 94 6.08 6.19 5.15
CA GLY A 94 7.45 6.65 4.97
C GLY A 94 7.88 7.71 5.98
N THR A 95 9.16 7.75 6.32
CA THR A 95 9.73 8.77 7.23
C THR A 95 9.63 10.18 6.64
N ASN A 96 9.44 10.28 5.32
CA ASN A 96 9.15 11.53 4.60
C ASN A 96 7.73 12.08 4.83
N GLY A 97 6.90 11.40 5.64
CA GLY A 97 5.53 11.83 5.94
C GLY A 97 4.49 11.49 4.89
N ILE A 98 4.80 10.55 4.00
CA ILE A 98 3.87 10.06 2.98
C ILE A 98 3.39 8.66 3.37
N PHE A 99 2.09 8.41 3.26
CA PHE A 99 1.52 7.08 3.34
C PHE A 99 1.42 6.49 1.94
N TYR A 100 2.14 5.41 1.70
CA TYR A 100 2.14 4.66 0.44
C TYR A 100 1.30 3.40 0.57
N PHE A 101 0.52 3.10 -0.46
CA PHE A 101 -0.32 1.89 -0.47
C PHE A 101 -0.57 1.41 -1.91
N TYR A 102 -0.84 0.11 -2.01
CA TYR A 102 -1.34 -0.50 -3.24
C TYR A 102 -2.84 -0.73 -3.13
N MET A 103 -3.59 -0.37 -4.15
CA MET A 103 -5.04 -0.56 -4.25
C MET A 103 -5.47 -0.44 -5.72
N ASP A 104 -6.45 -1.23 -6.14
CA ASP A 104 -7.05 -1.13 -7.48
C ASP A 104 -5.99 -1.05 -8.60
N HIS A 105 -5.06 -2.01 -8.60
CA HIS A 105 -3.98 -2.11 -9.59
C HIS A 105 -3.06 -0.88 -9.67
N GLY A 106 -2.96 -0.10 -8.61
CA GLY A 106 -2.12 1.10 -8.57
C GLY A 106 -1.31 1.25 -7.29
N ILE A 107 -0.19 1.95 -7.40
CA ILE A 107 0.61 2.40 -6.26
C ILE A 107 0.33 3.88 -6.06
N TYR A 108 -0.03 4.24 -4.85
CA TYR A 108 -0.44 5.59 -4.49
C TYR A 108 0.33 6.11 -3.28
N GLY A 109 0.40 7.43 -3.18
CA GLY A 109 0.94 8.12 -2.02
C GLY A 109 0.00 9.25 -1.57
N ILE A 110 -0.11 9.45 -0.25
CA ILE A 110 -0.80 10.59 0.35
C ILE A 110 0.15 11.29 1.30
N ASP A 111 0.41 12.57 1.05
CA ASP A 111 1.13 13.41 2.00
C ASP A 111 0.26 13.66 3.23
N LEU A 112 0.73 13.23 4.40
CA LEU A 112 -0.05 13.26 5.66
C LEU A 112 -0.26 14.67 6.21
N LYS A 113 0.46 15.67 5.68
CA LYS A 113 0.34 17.07 6.08
C LYS A 113 -0.57 17.86 5.15
N SER A 114 -0.36 17.74 3.84
CA SER A 114 -1.14 18.48 2.84
C SER A 114 -2.41 17.74 2.41
N LEU A 115 -2.46 16.43 2.64
CA LEU A 115 -3.46 15.48 2.16
C LEU A 115 -3.52 15.41 0.62
N GLU A 116 -2.44 15.81 -0.04
CA GLU A 116 -2.31 15.67 -1.48
C GLU A 116 -2.10 14.20 -1.85
N TYR A 117 -2.85 13.78 -2.84
CA TYR A 117 -2.85 12.41 -3.37
C TYR A 117 -2.04 12.35 -4.67
N VAL A 118 -1.16 11.38 -4.76
CA VAL A 118 -0.33 11.14 -5.94
C VAL A 118 -0.44 9.69 -6.37
N ALA A 119 -0.80 9.45 -7.64
CA ALA A 119 -0.65 8.15 -8.27
C ALA A 119 0.80 8.00 -8.74
N LEU A 120 1.51 7.01 -8.21
CA LEU A 120 2.88 6.69 -8.62
C LEU A 120 2.91 5.79 -9.83
N ALA A 121 2.01 4.82 -9.88
CA ALA A 121 1.81 3.91 -11.00
C ALA A 121 0.35 3.43 -11.01
N SER A 122 -0.16 3.05 -12.17
CA SER A 122 -1.52 2.52 -12.33
C SER A 122 -1.57 1.44 -13.39
N GLY A 123 -2.60 0.58 -13.35
CA GLY A 123 -2.78 -0.53 -14.28
C GLY A 123 -1.74 -1.64 -14.12
N LEU A 124 -1.16 -1.79 -12.92
CA LEU A 124 -0.18 -2.81 -12.63
C LEU A 124 -0.85 -4.15 -12.32
N THR A 125 -0.29 -5.22 -12.86
CA THR A 125 -0.55 -6.57 -12.34
C THR A 125 0.42 -6.89 -11.20
N LYS A 126 0.11 -7.90 -10.37
CA LYS A 126 0.98 -8.30 -9.24
C LYS A 126 2.37 -8.77 -9.67
N GLU A 127 2.54 -9.18 -10.94
CA GLU A 127 3.85 -9.57 -11.50
C GLU A 127 4.68 -8.37 -11.97
N GLN A 128 4.08 -7.18 -12.10
CA GLN A 128 4.75 -5.98 -12.60
C GLN A 128 5.37 -5.13 -11.52
N PHE A 129 5.18 -5.50 -10.25
CA PHE A 129 5.80 -4.79 -9.15
C PHE A 129 6.27 -5.73 -8.04
N ALA A 130 7.18 -5.23 -7.23
CA ALA A 130 7.68 -5.90 -6.04
C ALA A 130 7.91 -4.86 -4.93
N VAL A 131 7.82 -5.32 -3.70
CA VAL A 131 8.07 -4.52 -2.50
C VAL A 131 9.07 -5.26 -1.62
N SER A 132 9.97 -4.54 -0.95
CA SER A 132 10.90 -5.12 0.03
C SER A 132 10.14 -5.66 1.25
N ALA A 133 10.74 -6.61 1.96
CA ALA A 133 10.10 -7.29 3.09
C ALA A 133 9.72 -6.34 4.25
N ASP A 134 10.42 -5.21 4.37
CA ASP A 134 10.15 -4.16 5.35
C ASP A 134 9.26 -3.02 4.81
N HIS A 135 8.77 -3.18 3.58
CA HIS A 135 7.96 -2.20 2.84
C HIS A 135 8.62 -0.82 2.62
N SER A 136 9.92 -0.69 2.88
CA SER A 136 10.64 0.58 2.70
C SER A 136 10.99 0.88 1.23
N ARG A 137 10.90 -0.12 0.35
CA ARG A 137 11.21 0.02 -1.08
C ARG A 137 10.18 -0.66 -1.95
N ALA A 138 9.88 0.00 -3.06
CA ALA A 138 9.02 -0.54 -4.12
C ALA A 138 9.69 -0.43 -5.48
N ALA A 139 9.43 -1.39 -6.35
CA ALA A 139 9.87 -1.35 -7.74
C ALA A 139 8.71 -1.75 -8.65
N TRP A 140 8.55 -1.06 -9.78
CA TRP A 140 7.50 -1.37 -10.75
C TRP A 140 7.99 -1.19 -12.19
N GLN A 141 7.38 -1.98 -13.07
CA GLN A 141 7.59 -1.87 -14.51
C GLN A 141 6.63 -0.84 -15.08
N GLU A 142 7.16 0.13 -15.82
CA GLU A 142 6.33 1.10 -16.54
C GLU A 142 5.89 0.52 -17.87
N ASN A 143 4.60 0.69 -18.15
CA ASN A 143 3.94 0.42 -19.43
C ASN A 143 3.86 -1.05 -19.87
N THR A 144 2.69 -1.41 -20.28
CA THR A 144 2.22 -2.46 -21.19
C THR A 144 2.23 -3.89 -20.70
N GLY A 145 3.23 -4.53 -20.31
CA GLY A 145 3.25 -5.93 -19.93
C GLY A 145 4.57 -6.34 -19.31
N ILE A 146 4.58 -7.45 -18.59
CA ILE A 146 5.81 -7.95 -17.95
C ILE A 146 6.93 -8.27 -18.93
N TRP A 147 6.58 -8.50 -20.21
CA TRP A 147 7.52 -8.88 -21.27
C TRP A 147 7.88 -7.73 -22.20
N ASP A 148 7.24 -6.57 -22.07
CA ASP A 148 7.42 -5.44 -22.99
C ASP A 148 8.06 -4.23 -22.30
N SER A 149 8.21 -4.27 -20.99
CA SER A 149 8.79 -3.16 -20.25
C SER A 149 10.30 -3.06 -20.48
N GLN A 150 10.73 -1.89 -20.94
CA GLN A 150 12.16 -1.59 -21.09
C GLN A 150 12.78 -1.07 -19.81
N THR A 151 11.98 -0.52 -18.91
CA THR A 151 12.44 0.17 -17.70
C THR A 151 11.72 -0.32 -16.46
N ILE A 152 12.42 -0.20 -15.34
CA ILE A 152 11.89 -0.39 -13.99
C ILE A 152 12.12 0.90 -13.22
N GLN A 153 11.10 1.39 -12.53
CA GLN A 153 11.23 2.39 -11.49
C GLN A 153 11.50 1.69 -10.15
N ILE A 154 12.47 2.17 -9.41
CA ILE A 154 12.77 1.73 -8.05
C ILE A 154 12.67 2.97 -7.16
N MET A 155 11.91 2.88 -6.08
CA MET A 155 11.67 3.99 -5.17
C MET A 155 11.99 3.59 -3.74
N ASP A 156 12.72 4.45 -3.05
CA ASP A 156 12.83 4.44 -1.60
C ASP A 156 11.61 5.17 -1.02
N LEU A 157 10.76 4.46 -0.31
CA LEU A 157 9.50 4.98 0.21
C LEU A 157 9.70 5.85 1.47
N ASP A 158 10.86 5.74 2.12
CA ASP A 158 11.18 6.58 3.28
C ASP A 158 11.69 7.96 2.87
N THR A 159 12.49 8.04 1.80
CA THR A 159 13.04 9.32 1.31
C THR A 159 12.24 9.91 0.16
N GLY A 160 11.56 9.09 -0.62
CA GLY A 160 10.90 9.47 -1.86
C GLY A 160 11.81 9.46 -3.08
N ASP A 161 13.07 9.04 -2.92
CA ASP A 161 14.04 8.98 -4.02
C ASP A 161 13.67 7.89 -5.02
N LYS A 162 13.75 8.26 -6.31
CA LYS A 162 13.45 7.36 -7.42
C LYS A 162 14.70 7.12 -8.28
N THR A 163 14.88 5.87 -8.68
CA THR A 163 15.91 5.46 -9.63
C THR A 163 15.26 4.65 -10.75
N GLN A 164 15.60 4.97 -11.98
CA GLN A 164 15.17 4.20 -13.15
C GLN A 164 16.33 3.32 -13.63
N VAL A 165 16.03 2.05 -13.94
CA VAL A 165 16.99 1.10 -14.51
C VAL A 165 16.45 0.55 -15.83
N GLY A 166 17.36 0.09 -16.71
CA GLY A 166 17.03 -0.39 -18.05
C GLY A 166 17.03 0.73 -19.10
N GLY A 167 16.14 0.66 -20.09
CA GLY A 167 15.99 1.67 -21.13
C GLY A 167 16.88 1.52 -22.35
N GLN A 168 17.55 0.35 -22.51
CA GLN A 168 18.28 0.07 -23.75
C GLN A 168 17.29 -0.35 -24.85
N SER A 169 17.49 0.23 -26.04
CA SER A 169 16.65 -0.12 -27.20
C SER A 169 16.76 -1.58 -27.54
N GLY A 170 15.64 -2.27 -27.69
CA GLY A 170 15.57 -3.69 -28.00
C GLY A 170 15.76 -4.62 -26.79
N SER A 171 15.87 -4.06 -25.58
CA SER A 171 15.92 -4.88 -24.35
C SER A 171 14.60 -4.85 -23.59
N VAL A 172 14.34 -5.92 -22.85
CA VAL A 172 13.28 -6.03 -21.85
C VAL A 172 13.92 -6.10 -20.48
N THR A 173 13.37 -5.37 -19.53
CA THR A 173 13.82 -5.37 -18.12
C THR A 173 12.68 -5.86 -17.24
N ARG A 174 12.94 -6.91 -16.42
CA ARG A 174 11.93 -7.54 -15.59
C ARG A 174 12.34 -7.56 -14.13
N ILE A 175 11.42 -7.23 -13.24
CA ILE A 175 11.58 -7.35 -11.80
C ILE A 175 11.54 -8.84 -11.43
N LEU A 176 12.49 -9.28 -10.59
CA LEU A 176 12.53 -10.62 -10.00
C LEU A 176 12.16 -10.59 -8.51
N GLY A 177 12.30 -9.45 -7.85
CA GLY A 177 11.96 -9.26 -6.44
C GLY A 177 13.00 -8.44 -5.69
N PHE A 178 12.97 -8.53 -4.36
CA PHE A 178 13.93 -7.91 -3.46
C PHE A 178 14.68 -8.95 -2.63
N VAL A 179 15.95 -8.68 -2.36
CA VAL A 179 16.75 -9.37 -1.35
C VAL A 179 17.21 -8.32 -0.34
N GLY A 180 16.60 -8.31 0.85
CA GLY A 180 16.68 -7.15 1.71
C GLY A 180 16.10 -5.93 1.00
N ASN A 181 16.88 -4.86 0.88
CA ASN A 181 16.51 -3.63 0.20
C ASN A 181 17.10 -3.52 -1.22
N ASP A 182 17.75 -4.57 -1.72
CA ASP A 182 18.30 -4.61 -3.07
C ASP A 182 17.27 -5.17 -4.06
N CYS A 183 16.90 -4.37 -5.06
CA CYS A 183 16.02 -4.82 -6.13
C CYS A 183 16.79 -5.74 -7.10
N ILE A 184 16.29 -6.94 -7.28
CA ILE A 184 16.83 -7.92 -8.23
C ILE A 184 15.98 -7.86 -9.50
N TYR A 185 16.65 -7.65 -10.63
CA TYR A 185 16.01 -7.61 -11.93
C TYR A 185 16.88 -8.30 -13.00
N GLY A 186 16.23 -8.73 -14.07
CA GLY A 186 16.88 -9.31 -15.23
C GLY A 186 16.69 -8.43 -16.46
N THR A 187 17.68 -8.46 -17.37
CA THR A 187 17.57 -7.83 -18.69
C THR A 187 17.81 -8.89 -19.77
N GLY A 188 17.08 -8.80 -20.87
CA GLY A 188 17.22 -9.69 -22.00
C GLY A 188 16.89 -8.97 -23.31
N ASP A 189 17.21 -9.61 -24.44
CA ASP A 189 16.83 -9.12 -25.77
C ASP A 189 15.33 -9.37 -25.99
N SER A 190 14.59 -8.36 -26.44
CA SER A 190 13.15 -8.49 -26.72
C SER A 190 12.86 -9.53 -27.81
N GLY A 191 13.82 -9.78 -28.72
CA GLY A 191 13.73 -10.82 -29.76
C GLY A 191 13.76 -12.24 -29.23
N ASP A 192 14.49 -12.50 -28.15
CA ASP A 192 14.68 -13.86 -27.60
C ASP A 192 13.40 -14.37 -26.89
N TYR A 193 12.58 -13.49 -26.33
CA TYR A 193 11.33 -13.88 -25.65
C TYR A 193 10.20 -14.28 -26.61
N LEU A 194 10.22 -13.76 -27.84
CA LEU A 194 9.20 -14.07 -28.86
C LEU A 194 9.43 -15.46 -29.50
N MET A 195 10.65 -16.02 -29.37
CA MET A 195 10.99 -17.31 -29.99
C MET A 195 10.64 -18.51 -29.10
N SER A 196 10.37 -18.33 -27.80
CA SER A 196 10.09 -19.44 -26.89
C SER A 196 8.62 -19.87 -26.83
N ASN A 197 7.72 -19.14 -27.48
CA ASN A 197 6.26 -19.38 -27.50
C ASN A 197 5.72 -19.70 -28.90
N GLY A 198 6.57 -20.13 -29.81
CA GLY A 198 6.22 -20.60 -31.17
C GLY A 198 6.11 -22.12 -31.27
#